data_9d4e5db5d8e401d085ac6c2aefa48f3f
#
_entry.id   9d4e5db5d8e401d085ac6c2aefa48f3f
#
_cell.length_a   1.000
_cell.length_b   1.000
_cell.length_c   1.000
_cell.angle_alpha   90.00
_cell.angle_beta   90.00
_cell.angle_gamma   90.00
#
_symmetry.space_group_name_H-M   'P 1'
#
loop_
_entity.id
_entity.type
_entity.pdbx_description
1 polymer ?
#
loop_
_entity_poly.entity_id
_entity_poly.type
_entity_poly.pdbx_seq_one_letter_code
_entity_poly.pdbx_strand_id
1 'polypeptide(L)'
;MSDLILPGDEHAMRIALDQAHNAWLAGEGQVIATGYNRPITTHDPTAHAEIVALRHAAQLLENYRLPECELFVTLEPCAMCAMALMHARFKRVVFAATDPKTGVAGSVIDLFGHKQLNHHTQIVGGVLADASSQLLKQFFAERRAQIKAERDARRDLAARKELRGLDVIEEDALPVAEVQEL
;
A
#
# COMPACT_ATOMS: atom_id res chain seq x y z
N MET A 1 21.92 9.26 5.56
CA MET A 1 20.89 8.41 4.92
C MET A 1 20.94 8.43 3.38
N SER A 2 21.59 9.41 2.74
CA SER A 2 21.70 9.51 1.27
C SER A 2 22.64 8.48 0.62
N ASP A 3 23.60 7.94 1.35
CA ASP A 3 24.66 7.07 0.81
C ASP A 3 24.22 5.62 0.51
N LEU A 4 22.96 5.28 0.83
CA LEU A 4 22.39 3.96 0.60
C LEU A 4 21.49 3.88 -0.65
N ILE A 5 21.22 5.03 -1.32
CA ILE A 5 20.45 5.06 -2.57
C ILE A 5 21.35 4.63 -3.72
N LEU A 6 20.94 3.57 -4.41
CA LEU A 6 21.67 3.03 -5.55
C LEU A 6 21.21 3.67 -6.87
N PRO A 7 22.05 3.73 -7.92
CA PRO A 7 21.67 4.34 -9.20
C PRO A 7 20.41 3.78 -9.85
N GLY A 8 20.06 2.52 -9.57
CA GLY A 8 18.85 1.88 -10.11
C GLY A 8 17.56 2.16 -9.32
N ASP A 9 17.66 2.71 -8.10
CA ASP A 9 16.51 2.87 -7.19
C ASP A 9 15.47 3.85 -7.75
N GLU A 10 15.90 4.95 -8.36
CA GLU A 10 14.97 5.88 -8.98
C GLU A 10 14.19 5.25 -10.14
N HIS A 11 14.87 4.44 -10.97
CA HIS A 11 14.21 3.76 -12.09
C HIS A 11 13.16 2.77 -11.58
N ALA A 12 13.51 1.92 -10.62
CA ALA A 12 12.59 0.99 -10.00
C ALA A 12 11.42 1.69 -9.30
N MET A 13 11.69 2.80 -8.61
CA MET A 13 10.64 3.60 -7.96
C MET A 13 9.71 4.30 -8.97
N ARG A 14 10.22 4.76 -10.13
CA ARG A 14 9.37 5.31 -11.20
C ARG A 14 8.38 4.28 -11.70
N ILE A 15 8.80 3.03 -11.88
CA ILE A 15 7.90 1.96 -12.28
C ILE A 15 6.86 1.66 -11.19
N ALA A 16 7.24 1.70 -9.91
CA ALA A 16 6.29 1.59 -8.81
C ALA A 16 5.27 2.74 -8.80
N LEU A 17 5.69 3.96 -9.10
CA LEU A 17 4.81 5.14 -9.20
C LEU A 17 3.88 5.09 -10.41
N ASP A 18 4.35 4.64 -11.58
CA ASP A 18 3.54 4.55 -12.81
C ASP A 18 2.34 3.62 -12.66
N GLN A 19 2.42 2.69 -11.73
CA GLN A 19 1.34 1.75 -11.42
C GLN A 19 0.43 2.21 -10.26
N ALA A 20 0.53 3.45 -9.81
CA ALA A 20 -0.21 4.09 -8.72
C ALA A 20 -0.61 3.15 -7.55
N HIS A 21 0.08 3.25 -6.42
CA HIS A 21 -0.08 2.43 -5.21
C HIS A 21 0.47 1.01 -5.26
N ASN A 22 1.56 0.79 -6.00
CA ASN A 22 2.14 -0.53 -6.16
C ASN A 22 3.40 -0.73 -5.34
N ALA A 23 3.55 -1.94 -4.87
CA ALA A 23 4.82 -2.49 -4.45
C ALA A 23 5.43 -3.27 -5.63
N TRP A 24 6.70 -3.11 -5.84
CA TRP A 24 7.47 -3.80 -6.85
C TRP A 24 8.55 -4.64 -6.18
N LEU A 25 8.69 -5.85 -6.63
CA LEU A 25 9.63 -6.81 -6.12
C LEU A 25 10.63 -7.14 -7.22
N ALA A 26 11.90 -6.82 -6.99
CA ALA A 26 12.98 -7.09 -7.92
C ALA A 26 13.98 -8.11 -7.35
N GLY A 27 14.55 -8.90 -8.23
CA GLY A 27 15.69 -9.77 -7.96
C GLY A 27 16.61 -9.74 -9.18
N GLU A 28 17.93 -9.66 -8.97
CA GLU A 28 18.95 -9.65 -10.04
C GLU A 28 18.67 -8.63 -11.16
N GLY A 29 18.09 -7.47 -10.81
CA GLY A 29 17.76 -6.41 -11.78
C GLY A 29 16.49 -6.66 -12.62
N GLN A 30 15.74 -7.74 -12.34
CA GLN A 30 14.46 -8.04 -13.01
C GLN A 30 13.28 -7.90 -12.07
N VAL A 31 12.13 -7.50 -12.63
CA VAL A 31 10.85 -7.48 -11.92
C VAL A 31 10.34 -8.91 -11.77
N ILE A 32 10.13 -9.34 -10.53
CA ILE A 32 9.58 -10.66 -10.24
C ILE A 32 8.06 -10.55 -10.08
N ALA A 33 7.59 -9.60 -9.29
CA ALA A 33 6.18 -9.45 -8.99
C ALA A 33 5.81 -7.99 -8.71
N THR A 34 4.54 -7.68 -8.91
CA THR A 34 3.92 -6.39 -8.57
C THR A 34 2.71 -6.59 -7.67
N GLY A 35 2.34 -5.57 -6.91
CA GLY A 35 1.17 -5.57 -6.06
C GLY A 35 0.58 -4.18 -5.92
N TYR A 36 -0.72 -4.10 -5.66
CA TYR A 36 -1.44 -2.88 -5.34
C TYR A 36 -2.46 -3.13 -4.22
N ASN A 37 -2.85 -2.07 -3.51
CA ASN A 37 -3.82 -2.16 -2.43
C ASN A 37 -5.18 -2.66 -2.91
N ARG A 38 -5.66 -3.79 -2.35
CA ARG A 38 -6.95 -4.42 -2.68
C ARG A 38 -7.80 -4.82 -1.48
N PRO A 39 -7.70 -4.21 -0.30
CA PRO A 39 -8.40 -4.69 0.88
C PRO A 39 -9.93 -4.72 0.67
N ILE A 40 -10.49 -3.74 -0.02
CA ILE A 40 -11.93 -3.66 -0.27
C ILE A 40 -12.38 -4.72 -1.28
N THR A 41 -11.70 -4.86 -2.42
CA THR A 41 -12.11 -5.77 -3.50
C THR A 41 -11.91 -7.23 -3.15
N THR A 42 -10.97 -7.55 -2.28
CA THR A 42 -10.69 -8.93 -1.83
C THR A 42 -11.31 -9.26 -0.48
N HIS A 43 -11.93 -8.28 0.21
CA HIS A 43 -12.40 -8.40 1.60
C HIS A 43 -11.30 -8.93 2.54
N ASP A 44 -10.04 -8.53 2.28
CA ASP A 44 -8.87 -8.94 3.05
C ASP A 44 -8.14 -7.70 3.58
N PRO A 45 -8.23 -7.41 4.90
CA PRO A 45 -7.58 -6.24 5.50
C PRO A 45 -6.05 -6.28 5.39
N THR A 46 -5.48 -7.44 5.07
CA THR A 46 -4.04 -7.60 4.88
C THR A 46 -3.57 -7.41 3.44
N ALA A 47 -4.48 -7.20 2.48
CA ALA A 47 -4.16 -7.06 1.06
C ALA A 47 -3.55 -5.70 0.70
N HIS A 48 -2.53 -5.26 1.46
CA HIS A 48 -1.69 -4.13 1.10
C HIS A 48 -0.79 -4.49 -0.08
N ALA A 49 -0.33 -3.48 -0.82
CA ALA A 49 0.48 -3.65 -2.02
C ALA A 49 1.70 -4.56 -1.79
N GLU A 50 2.40 -4.35 -0.68
CA GLU A 50 3.57 -5.13 -0.27
C GLU A 50 3.23 -6.60 -0.04
N ILE A 51 2.12 -6.88 0.65
CA ILE A 51 1.66 -8.26 0.92
C ILE A 51 1.25 -8.95 -0.36
N VAL A 52 0.57 -8.24 -1.26
CA VAL A 52 0.17 -8.77 -2.57
C VAL A 52 1.39 -9.14 -3.40
N ALA A 53 2.36 -8.22 -3.52
CA ALA A 53 3.60 -8.47 -4.26
C ALA A 53 4.42 -9.61 -3.65
N LEU A 54 4.56 -9.62 -2.31
CA LEU A 54 5.28 -10.67 -1.58
C LEU A 54 4.68 -12.06 -1.84
N ARG A 55 3.36 -12.21 -1.71
CA ARG A 55 2.67 -13.48 -1.96
C ARG A 55 2.84 -13.96 -3.39
N HIS A 56 2.73 -13.04 -4.35
CA HIS A 56 2.92 -13.35 -5.76
C HIS A 56 4.35 -13.83 -6.04
N ALA A 57 5.35 -13.11 -5.55
CA ALA A 57 6.75 -13.51 -5.71
C ALA A 57 7.07 -14.84 -5.03
N ALA A 58 6.56 -15.07 -3.82
CA ALA A 58 6.75 -16.33 -3.11
C ALA A 58 6.18 -17.54 -3.88
N GLN A 59 5.04 -17.37 -4.56
CA GLN A 59 4.46 -18.38 -5.44
C GLN A 59 5.31 -18.61 -6.69
N LEU A 60 5.75 -17.54 -7.36
CA LEU A 60 6.57 -17.65 -8.57
C LEU A 60 7.94 -18.28 -8.31
N LEU A 61 8.53 -17.98 -7.15
CA LEU A 61 9.85 -18.51 -6.76
C LEU A 61 9.75 -19.82 -5.97
N GLU A 62 8.53 -20.32 -5.73
CA GLU A 62 8.24 -21.52 -4.94
C GLU A 62 8.96 -21.52 -3.58
N ASN A 63 9.12 -20.34 -2.99
CA ASN A 63 9.82 -20.16 -1.73
C ASN A 63 9.19 -19.06 -0.88
N TYR A 64 8.94 -19.34 0.41
CA TYR A 64 8.44 -18.36 1.36
C TYR A 64 9.52 -17.38 1.85
N ARG A 65 10.80 -17.70 1.64
CA ARG A 65 11.94 -16.83 1.93
C ARG A 65 12.50 -16.25 0.65
N LEU A 66 12.67 -14.93 0.64
CA LEU A 66 13.05 -14.15 -0.54
C LEU A 66 14.31 -13.31 -0.26
N PRO A 67 15.44 -13.96 0.17
CA PRO A 67 16.61 -13.27 0.71
C PRO A 67 17.35 -12.42 -0.33
N GLU A 68 17.20 -12.72 -1.61
CA GLU A 68 17.82 -11.95 -2.70
C GLU A 68 16.89 -10.89 -3.30
N CYS A 69 15.67 -10.78 -2.77
CA CYS A 69 14.68 -9.86 -3.30
C CYS A 69 14.76 -8.49 -2.63
N GLU A 70 14.48 -7.47 -3.43
CA GLU A 70 14.32 -6.08 -3.02
C GLU A 70 12.88 -5.63 -3.29
N LEU A 71 12.30 -4.89 -2.36
CA LEU A 71 10.98 -4.30 -2.52
C LEU A 71 11.11 -2.79 -2.73
N PHE A 72 10.40 -2.27 -3.73
CA PHE A 72 10.21 -0.84 -3.96
C PHE A 72 8.75 -0.49 -3.74
N VAL A 73 8.46 0.43 -2.84
CA VAL A 73 7.10 0.80 -2.45
C VAL A 73 6.93 2.31 -2.36
N THR A 74 5.79 2.82 -2.79
CA THR A 74 5.54 4.25 -2.89
C THR A 74 5.34 4.94 -1.53
N LEU A 75 4.97 4.18 -0.50
CA LEU A 75 4.74 4.67 0.86
C LEU A 75 5.53 3.84 1.87
N GLU A 76 5.95 4.47 2.95
CA GLU A 76 6.61 3.80 4.08
C GLU A 76 5.76 2.63 4.60
N PRO A 77 6.33 1.42 4.77
CA PRO A 77 5.59 0.25 5.21
C PRO A 77 5.01 0.41 6.62
N CYS A 78 3.79 -0.08 6.81
CA CYS A 78 3.18 -0.23 8.12
C CYS A 78 3.73 -1.47 8.88
N ALA A 79 3.40 -1.61 10.17
CA ALA A 79 3.91 -2.69 11.02
C ALA A 79 3.59 -4.10 10.48
N MET A 80 2.39 -4.30 9.94
CA MET A 80 1.98 -5.56 9.34
C MET A 80 2.87 -5.92 8.14
N CYS A 81 3.05 -4.99 7.21
CA CYS A 81 3.89 -5.21 6.02
C CYS A 81 5.36 -5.39 6.40
N ALA A 82 5.90 -4.55 7.27
CA ALA A 82 7.28 -4.63 7.73
C ALA A 82 7.59 -6.01 8.34
N MET A 83 6.74 -6.53 9.22
CA MET A 83 6.94 -7.86 9.81
C MET A 83 6.84 -8.97 8.76
N ALA A 84 5.90 -8.89 7.81
CA ALA A 84 5.81 -9.86 6.73
C ALA A 84 7.08 -9.88 5.86
N LEU A 85 7.61 -8.71 5.51
CA LEU A 85 8.87 -8.58 4.74
C LEU A 85 10.07 -9.16 5.49
N MET A 86 10.17 -8.90 6.81
CA MET A 86 11.22 -9.49 7.63
C MET A 86 11.07 -11.01 7.79
N HIS A 87 9.84 -11.54 7.91
CA HIS A 87 9.61 -12.99 7.91
C HIS A 87 10.02 -13.64 6.59
N ALA A 88 9.77 -12.98 5.47
CA ALA A 88 10.20 -13.43 4.15
C ALA A 88 11.70 -13.20 3.88
N ARG A 89 12.44 -12.58 4.82
CA ARG A 89 13.89 -12.38 4.74
C ARG A 89 14.34 -11.47 3.60
N PHE A 90 13.54 -10.46 3.26
CA PHE A 90 13.94 -9.52 2.21
C PHE A 90 15.32 -8.90 2.47
N LYS A 91 16.12 -8.82 1.42
CA LYS A 91 17.43 -8.17 1.44
C LYS A 91 17.30 -6.69 1.75
N ARG A 92 16.38 -6.03 1.04
CA ARG A 92 16.26 -4.58 1.07
C ARG A 92 14.82 -4.14 0.79
N VAL A 93 14.41 -3.06 1.45
CA VAL A 93 13.15 -2.35 1.19
C VAL A 93 13.44 -0.89 0.95
N VAL A 94 12.98 -0.39 -0.19
CA VAL A 94 13.13 1.00 -0.62
C VAL A 94 11.75 1.63 -0.66
N PHE A 95 11.53 2.72 0.08
CA PHE A 95 10.26 3.44 0.06
C PHE A 95 10.43 4.89 -0.37
N ALA A 96 9.37 5.46 -0.98
CA ALA A 96 9.38 6.83 -1.44
C ALA A 96 8.96 7.81 -0.34
N ALA A 97 7.67 7.97 -0.10
CA ALA A 97 7.13 8.91 0.88
C ALA A 97 7.10 8.29 2.28
N THR A 98 7.30 9.12 3.30
CA THR A 98 7.09 8.75 4.71
C THR A 98 5.59 8.69 5.03
N ASP A 99 5.22 7.83 5.99
CA ASP A 99 3.85 7.77 6.53
C ASP A 99 3.83 8.17 8.01
N PRO A 100 3.42 9.41 8.33
CA PRO A 100 3.41 9.90 9.71
C PRO A 100 2.30 9.26 10.58
N LYS A 101 1.40 8.47 10.00
CA LYS A 101 0.30 7.83 10.73
C LYS A 101 0.63 6.39 11.12
N THR A 102 1.18 5.61 10.22
CA THR A 102 1.39 4.15 10.41
C THR A 102 2.76 3.64 10.01
N GLY A 103 3.64 4.50 9.47
CA GLY A 103 4.98 4.13 9.01
C GLY A 103 5.90 3.65 10.14
N VAL A 104 6.61 2.56 9.90
CA VAL A 104 7.48 1.94 10.92
C VAL A 104 8.94 1.82 10.52
N ALA A 105 9.35 2.63 9.57
CA ALA A 105 10.76 2.77 9.18
C ALA A 105 11.38 4.10 9.70
N GLY A 106 10.84 4.59 10.82
CA GLY A 106 11.32 5.79 11.50
C GLY A 106 10.27 6.90 11.67
N SER A 107 9.09 6.83 11.02
CA SER A 107 8.08 7.88 11.15
C SER A 107 7.31 7.82 12.47
N VAL A 108 6.72 6.69 12.82
CA VAL A 108 5.98 6.48 14.07
C VAL A 108 6.83 5.68 15.05
N ILE A 109 7.38 4.57 14.60
CA ILE A 109 8.35 3.74 15.30
C ILE A 109 9.42 3.28 14.31
N ASP A 110 10.54 2.76 14.80
CA ASP A 110 11.57 2.11 13.98
C ASP A 110 11.58 0.60 14.25
N LEU A 111 10.75 -0.13 13.51
CA LEU A 111 10.66 -1.58 13.63
C LEU A 111 11.83 -2.28 12.93
N PHE A 112 12.31 -1.75 11.81
CA PHE A 112 13.43 -2.33 11.07
C PHE A 112 14.77 -2.22 11.82
N GLY A 113 14.93 -1.18 12.64
CA GLY A 113 16.09 -0.98 13.52
C GLY A 113 16.04 -1.77 14.83
N HIS A 114 14.97 -2.52 15.11
CA HIS A 114 14.79 -3.17 16.40
C HIS A 114 15.71 -4.39 16.57
N LYS A 115 16.73 -4.26 17.43
CA LYS A 115 17.86 -5.21 17.57
C LYS A 115 17.48 -6.64 17.97
N GLN A 116 16.32 -6.84 18.61
CA GLN A 116 15.86 -8.15 19.09
C GLN A 116 15.14 -8.98 18.03
N LEU A 117 14.87 -8.41 16.84
CA LEU A 117 14.24 -9.15 15.75
C LEU A 117 15.24 -10.08 15.07
N ASN A 118 14.74 -11.23 14.61
CA ASN A 118 15.58 -12.31 14.05
C ASN A 118 16.18 -12.00 12.67
N HIS A 119 15.67 -11.00 11.99
CA HIS A 119 16.15 -10.60 10.67
C HIS A 119 16.17 -9.08 10.56
N HIS A 120 17.20 -8.59 9.92
CA HIS A 120 17.40 -7.17 9.68
C HIS A 120 17.41 -6.90 8.17
N THR A 121 16.28 -6.47 7.65
CA THR A 121 16.16 -6.00 6.27
C THR A 121 16.75 -4.60 6.17
N GLN A 122 17.59 -4.36 5.17
CA GLN A 122 18.08 -3.01 4.89
C GLN A 122 16.93 -2.10 4.46
N ILE A 123 16.79 -0.94 5.09
CA ILE A 123 15.73 0.01 4.75
C ILE A 123 16.32 1.29 4.17
N VAL A 124 15.73 1.77 3.08
CA VAL A 124 16.10 3.01 2.40
C VAL A 124 14.84 3.83 2.13
N GLY A 125 14.79 5.06 2.61
CA GLY A 125 13.64 5.95 2.42
C GLY A 125 13.98 7.21 1.64
N GLY A 126 12.96 7.83 1.05
CA GLY A 126 13.06 9.13 0.41
C GLY A 126 13.31 9.13 -1.10
N VAL A 127 13.33 7.96 -1.74
CA VAL A 127 13.52 7.86 -3.19
C VAL A 127 12.26 8.34 -3.90
N LEU A 128 12.35 9.48 -4.61
CA LEU A 128 11.23 10.17 -5.26
C LEU A 128 10.07 10.53 -4.29
N ALA A 129 10.40 10.89 -3.05
CA ALA A 129 9.43 11.16 -1.99
C ALA A 129 8.39 12.21 -2.36
N ASP A 130 8.79 13.33 -2.98
CA ASP A 130 7.89 14.41 -3.37
C ASP A 130 6.90 13.96 -4.44
N ALA A 131 7.37 13.25 -5.45
CA ALA A 131 6.53 12.73 -6.53
C ALA A 131 5.48 11.74 -5.97
N SER A 132 5.91 10.84 -5.09
CA SER A 132 5.01 9.90 -4.41
C SER A 132 4.00 10.62 -3.53
N SER A 133 4.43 11.57 -2.70
CA SER A 133 3.54 12.33 -1.82
C SER A 133 2.47 13.10 -2.60
N GLN A 134 2.82 13.70 -3.73
CA GLN A 134 1.88 14.40 -4.60
C GLN A 134 0.84 13.44 -5.20
N LEU A 135 1.29 12.32 -5.75
CA LEU A 135 0.43 11.29 -6.33
C LEU A 135 -0.55 10.74 -5.30
N LEU A 136 -0.07 10.40 -4.10
CA LEU A 136 -0.91 9.90 -3.02
C LEU A 136 -1.94 10.93 -2.55
N LYS A 137 -1.55 12.19 -2.39
CA LYS A 137 -2.47 13.28 -2.02
C LYS A 137 -3.57 13.47 -3.06
N GLN A 138 -3.23 13.45 -4.34
CA GLN A 138 -4.19 13.56 -5.44
C GLN A 138 -5.17 12.39 -5.41
N PHE A 139 -4.68 11.18 -5.37
CA PHE A 139 -5.52 9.97 -5.32
C PHE A 139 -6.52 10.00 -4.17
N PHE A 140 -6.06 10.28 -2.94
CA PHE A 140 -6.96 10.33 -1.79
C PHE A 140 -7.95 11.49 -1.87
N ALA A 141 -7.57 12.63 -2.47
CA ALA A 141 -8.49 13.74 -2.70
C ALA A 141 -9.61 13.34 -3.68
N GLU A 142 -9.26 12.72 -4.81
CA GLU A 142 -10.20 12.22 -5.80
C GLU A 142 -11.12 11.14 -5.20
N ARG A 143 -10.57 10.21 -4.43
CA ARG A 143 -11.36 9.15 -3.78
C ARG A 143 -12.36 9.71 -2.77
N ARG A 144 -11.96 10.68 -1.93
CA ARG A 144 -12.89 11.37 -1.02
C ARG A 144 -13.99 12.10 -1.77
N ALA A 145 -13.67 12.77 -2.88
CA ALA A 145 -14.66 13.45 -3.71
C ALA A 145 -15.69 12.47 -4.31
N GLN A 146 -15.23 11.30 -4.80
CA GLN A 146 -16.10 10.24 -5.31
C GLN A 146 -17.05 9.72 -4.23
N ILE A 147 -16.53 9.34 -3.06
CA ILE A 147 -17.35 8.85 -1.93
C ILE A 147 -18.38 9.89 -1.50
N LYS A 148 -17.98 11.16 -1.44
CA LYS A 148 -18.90 12.24 -1.11
C LYS A 148 -20.02 12.35 -2.15
N ALA A 149 -19.69 12.34 -3.44
CA ALA A 149 -20.67 12.41 -4.53
C ALA A 149 -21.66 11.23 -4.51
N GLU A 150 -21.16 10.01 -4.30
CA GLU A 150 -22.00 8.81 -4.16
C GLU A 150 -22.95 8.92 -2.96
N ARG A 151 -22.46 9.39 -1.81
CA ARG A 151 -23.28 9.59 -0.62
C ARG A 151 -24.36 10.64 -0.84
N ASP A 152 -24.01 11.78 -1.46
CA ASP A 152 -24.94 12.85 -1.74
C ASP A 152 -26.03 12.38 -2.74
N ALA A 153 -25.65 11.66 -3.80
CA ALA A 153 -26.58 11.05 -4.75
C ALA A 153 -27.55 10.04 -4.07
N ARG A 154 -27.06 9.23 -3.14
CA ARG A 154 -27.92 8.31 -2.36
C ARG A 154 -28.93 9.06 -1.49
N ARG A 155 -28.50 10.15 -0.83
CA ARG A 155 -29.38 10.99 -0.04
C ARG A 155 -30.48 11.63 -0.89
N ASP A 156 -30.12 12.16 -2.06
CA ASP A 156 -31.07 12.76 -2.99
C ASP A 156 -32.08 11.73 -3.52
N LEU A 157 -31.61 10.51 -3.80
CA LEU A 157 -32.48 9.43 -4.24
C LEU A 157 -33.45 9.00 -3.14
N ALA A 158 -32.99 8.89 -1.89
CA ALA A 158 -33.85 8.59 -0.74
C ALA A 158 -34.92 9.65 -0.53
N ALA A 159 -34.54 10.95 -0.54
CA ALA A 159 -35.46 12.06 -0.41
C ALA A 159 -36.53 12.06 -1.52
N ARG A 160 -36.14 11.74 -2.77
CA ARG A 160 -37.10 11.63 -3.90
C ARG A 160 -38.05 10.46 -3.75
N LYS A 161 -37.62 9.34 -3.16
CA LYS A 161 -38.49 8.17 -2.89
C LYS A 161 -39.50 8.50 -1.80
N GLU A 162 -39.09 9.17 -0.72
CA GLU A 162 -39.99 9.63 0.34
C GLU A 162 -41.09 10.59 -0.19
N LEU A 163 -40.66 11.56 -1.02
CA LEU A 163 -41.61 12.53 -1.65
C LEU A 163 -42.62 11.86 -2.59
N ARG A 164 -42.31 10.69 -3.15
CA ARG A 164 -43.19 9.94 -4.05
C ARG A 164 -44.11 8.96 -3.32
N GLY A 165 -44.04 8.86 -1.97
CA GLY A 165 -44.85 7.94 -1.17
C GLY A 165 -44.66 6.46 -1.51
N LEU A 166 -43.50 6.11 -2.06
CA LEU A 166 -43.15 4.72 -2.34
C LEU A 166 -42.54 4.12 -1.07
N ASP A 167 -43.23 3.18 -0.46
CA ASP A 167 -42.66 2.36 0.63
C ASP A 167 -41.37 1.75 0.14
N VAL A 168 -40.27 2.08 0.81
CA VAL A 168 -38.95 1.53 0.50
C VAL A 168 -38.97 0.10 1.05
N ILE A 169 -39.06 -0.89 0.17
CA ILE A 169 -38.63 -2.26 0.53
C ILE A 169 -37.12 -2.10 0.75
N GLU A 170 -36.69 -2.23 2.00
CA GLU A 170 -35.27 -2.32 2.35
C GLU A 170 -34.71 -3.58 1.68
N GLU A 171 -34.23 -3.44 0.46
CA GLU A 171 -33.27 -4.40 -0.07
C GLU A 171 -32.00 -4.22 0.77
N ASP A 172 -31.57 -5.29 1.44
CA ASP A 172 -30.39 -5.37 2.30
C ASP A 172 -29.23 -4.58 1.72
N ALA A 173 -29.07 -3.35 2.18
CA ALA A 173 -27.92 -2.54 1.83
C ALA A 173 -26.70 -3.18 2.49
N LEU A 174 -25.88 -3.84 1.68
CA LEU A 174 -24.55 -4.26 2.11
C LEU A 174 -23.88 -3.05 2.82
N PRO A 175 -23.37 -3.24 4.04
CA PRO A 175 -22.77 -2.15 4.77
C PRO A 175 -21.63 -1.58 3.93
N VAL A 176 -21.74 -0.29 3.60
CA VAL A 176 -20.62 0.45 3.02
C VAL A 176 -19.54 0.42 4.09
N ALA A 177 -18.49 -0.37 3.87
CA ALA A 177 -17.34 -0.37 4.76
C ALA A 177 -16.87 1.08 4.90
N GLU A 178 -16.97 1.62 6.09
CA GLU A 178 -16.34 2.89 6.41
C GLU A 178 -14.86 2.76 6.04
N VAL A 179 -14.45 3.52 5.03
CA VAL A 179 -13.04 3.64 4.68
C VAL A 179 -12.40 4.39 5.83
N GLN A 180 -11.92 3.63 6.83
CA GLN A 180 -11.05 4.22 7.84
C GLN A 180 -9.84 4.77 7.10
N GLU A 181 -9.62 6.05 7.28
CA GLU A 181 -8.45 6.74 6.75
C GLU A 181 -7.19 6.03 7.27
N LEU A 182 -6.47 5.42 6.35
CA LEU A 182 -5.08 5.05 6.53
C LEU A 182 -4.19 6.26 6.27
#